data_b26224cd2021ae479c9c8bdea38f749a
#
_entry.id   b26224cd2021ae479c9c8bdea38f749a
#
_cell.length_a   1.000
_cell.length_b   1.000
_cell.length_c   1.000
_cell.angle_alpha   90.00
_cell.angle_beta   90.00
_cell.angle_gamma   90.00
#
_symmetry.space_group_name_H-M   'P 1'
#
loop_
_entity.id
_entity.type
_entity.pdbx_description
1 polymer ?
#
loop_
_entity_poly.entity_id
_entity_poly.type
_entity_poly.pdbx_seq_one_letter_code
_entity_poly.pdbx_strand_id
1 'polypeptide(L)'
;MPERAPSSSSGPAPSSAPAHTSQGNFVPSKSRWVPADWSALPGFGEDGLHEAWDAWIRSCEKPLAPFIALCAEVRRLSIADASAQRDWMQQRLQPYRVESLQGDAQGLLTGYFEPAVDGSRTPTVEFTVPLYQVPATLGRRKPWFTRQEMDTLPEAQSALQGRAIAYVADPVDAQVLQIQGSGRVRLVQADGSAYWLRLGYAGTNDQPYRSAGRWLLDQGLVRDASWAGIKVWMQQNPQRQQALMWVNPRVVFFRELSAEASDPGAGPRGAQGVPLTAGRSIAVDPGSIPYGTPVWLSSQGPQGNLQKLVLAQDTGHAIAGAVRADYFVGTGSAAGDAAGRLRQALQMWVLWPK
;
A
#
# COMPACT_ATOMS: atom_id res chain seq x y z
N MET A 1 80.73 -14.73 7.28
CA MET A 1 80.34 -13.30 7.26
C MET A 1 78.88 -13.27 6.89
N PRO A 2 77.99 -12.97 7.81
CA PRO A 2 76.57 -12.73 7.47
C PRO A 2 76.29 -11.22 7.37
N GLU A 3 75.59 -10.87 6.36
CA GLU A 3 75.18 -9.54 5.92
C GLU A 3 74.06 -8.98 6.83
N ARG A 4 74.19 -7.70 7.19
CA ARG A 4 73.28 -6.95 8.03
C ARG A 4 72.02 -6.56 7.24
N ALA A 5 70.85 -6.82 7.75
CA ALA A 5 69.59 -6.25 7.33
C ALA A 5 69.42 -4.80 7.81
N PRO A 6 68.80 -3.88 7.04
CA PRO A 6 68.56 -2.53 7.47
C PRO A 6 67.31 -2.37 8.34
N SER A 7 67.43 -1.51 9.36
CA SER A 7 66.42 -1.09 10.28
C SER A 7 65.26 -0.34 9.62
N SER A 8 64.03 -0.77 9.81
CA SER A 8 62.82 -0.06 9.44
C SER A 8 62.44 0.99 10.50
N SER A 9 62.41 2.24 10.08
CA SER A 9 61.90 3.38 10.86
C SER A 9 60.40 3.36 10.86
N SER A 10 59.80 3.31 12.06
CA SER A 10 58.40 3.46 12.31
C SER A 10 57.96 4.94 12.13
N GLY A 11 57.19 5.23 11.08
CA GLY A 11 56.46 6.50 10.92
C GLY A 11 55.21 6.54 11.76
N PRO A 12 54.72 7.72 12.19
CA PRO A 12 53.57 7.85 13.03
C PRO A 12 52.29 7.44 12.30
N ALA A 13 51.38 6.73 13.02
CA ALA A 13 50.07 6.32 12.56
C ALA A 13 49.20 7.54 12.20
N PRO A 14 48.39 7.47 11.14
CA PRO A 14 47.46 8.53 10.83
C PRO A 14 46.33 8.60 11.86
N SER A 15 46.14 9.80 12.40
CA SER A 15 45.04 10.20 13.29
C SER A 15 43.71 9.86 12.61
N SER A 16 42.89 9.04 13.25
CA SER A 16 41.51 8.77 12.85
C SER A 16 40.67 10.03 13.10
N ALA A 17 40.33 10.75 12.00
CA ALA A 17 39.29 11.74 12.03
C ALA A 17 37.95 11.09 12.36
N PRO A 18 37.07 11.73 13.15
CA PRO A 18 35.75 11.19 13.45
C PRO A 18 34.96 11.04 12.14
N ALA A 19 34.43 9.84 11.91
CA ALA A 19 33.48 9.58 10.83
C ALA A 19 32.26 10.50 11.01
N HIS A 20 32.16 11.54 10.22
CA HIS A 20 30.91 12.22 10.00
C HIS A 20 29.95 11.22 9.36
N THR A 21 29.04 10.64 10.17
CA THR A 21 27.83 9.98 9.66
C THR A 21 27.06 11.04 8.89
N SER A 22 27.17 11.02 7.59
CA SER A 22 26.30 11.78 6.69
C SER A 22 24.87 11.32 6.96
N GLN A 23 24.08 12.12 7.68
CA GLN A 23 22.63 12.01 7.70
C GLN A 23 22.18 12.14 6.23
N GLY A 24 21.83 11.01 5.62
CA GLY A 24 21.43 10.98 4.23
C GLY A 24 20.15 11.79 4.04
N ASN A 25 20.28 13.01 3.58
CA ASN A 25 19.16 13.84 3.17
C ASN A 25 18.49 13.14 1.99
N PHE A 26 17.25 12.67 2.19
CA PHE A 26 16.44 12.19 1.07
C PHE A 26 16.24 13.33 0.07
N VAL A 27 16.60 13.05 -1.19
CA VAL A 27 16.34 13.97 -2.31
C VAL A 27 15.26 13.34 -3.18
N PRO A 28 14.06 13.92 -3.26
CA PRO A 28 12.99 13.37 -4.10
C PRO A 28 13.40 13.41 -5.58
N SER A 29 13.21 12.29 -6.27
CA SER A 29 13.55 12.16 -7.71
C SER A 29 12.38 12.49 -8.65
N LYS A 30 11.15 12.48 -8.11
CA LYS A 30 9.92 12.69 -8.90
C LYS A 30 9.12 13.92 -8.49
N SER A 31 9.54 14.61 -7.45
CA SER A 31 8.90 15.81 -6.93
C SER A 31 9.93 16.83 -6.48
N ARG A 32 9.49 18.02 -6.18
CA ARG A 32 10.24 19.00 -5.40
C ARG A 32 9.46 19.35 -4.14
N TRP A 33 10.18 19.63 -3.05
CA TRP A 33 9.62 20.05 -1.78
C TRP A 33 9.94 21.51 -1.54
N VAL A 34 8.90 22.34 -1.49
CA VAL A 34 9.01 23.78 -1.31
C VAL A 34 8.69 24.12 0.15
N PRO A 35 9.60 24.79 0.90
CA PRO A 35 9.34 25.17 2.27
C PRO A 35 8.01 25.94 2.38
N ALA A 36 7.23 25.67 3.41
CA ALA A 36 5.94 26.31 3.67
C ALA A 36 5.80 26.64 5.16
N ASP A 37 4.98 27.61 5.46
CA ASP A 37 4.58 27.91 6.83
C ASP A 37 3.45 27.01 7.29
N TRP A 38 3.33 26.78 8.60
CA TRP A 38 2.25 25.98 9.19
C TRP A 38 0.86 26.58 8.90
N SER A 39 0.77 27.90 8.77
CA SER A 39 -0.47 28.60 8.36
C SER A 39 -0.92 28.29 6.94
N ALA A 40 -0.04 27.76 6.10
CA ALA A 40 -0.37 27.35 4.73
C ALA A 40 -1.02 25.95 4.65
N LEU A 41 -1.14 25.22 5.78
CA LEU A 41 -1.76 23.90 5.85
C LEU A 41 -3.26 24.06 6.16
N PRO A 42 -4.16 23.85 5.19
CA PRO A 42 -5.60 24.06 5.40
C PRO A 42 -6.13 23.14 6.50
N GLY A 43 -6.86 23.66 7.48
CA GLY A 43 -7.50 22.90 8.55
C GLY A 43 -6.57 22.23 9.55
N PHE A 44 -5.29 22.59 9.59
CA PHE A 44 -4.29 21.95 10.49
C PHE A 44 -4.69 22.02 11.98
N GLY A 45 -5.42 23.07 12.38
CA GLY A 45 -5.93 23.23 13.73
C GLY A 45 -7.11 22.31 14.10
N GLU A 46 -7.77 21.71 13.12
CA GLU A 46 -9.06 21.04 13.29
C GLU A 46 -8.96 19.50 13.30
N ASP A 47 -7.84 18.93 12.86
CA ASP A 47 -7.66 17.48 12.80
C ASP A 47 -7.54 16.85 14.20
N GLY A 48 -8.21 15.74 14.39
CA GLY A 48 -8.05 14.86 15.55
C GLY A 48 -6.73 14.09 15.49
N LEU A 49 -5.61 14.77 15.78
CA LEU A 49 -4.25 14.23 15.63
C LEU A 49 -4.02 12.91 16.36
N HIS A 50 -4.71 12.67 17.48
CA HIS A 50 -4.61 11.42 18.24
C HIS A 50 -4.88 10.18 17.38
N GLU A 51 -5.78 10.26 16.40
CA GLU A 51 -6.04 9.15 15.47
C GLU A 51 -4.84 8.84 14.56
N ALA A 52 -4.02 9.85 14.22
CA ALA A 52 -2.83 9.68 13.40
C ALA A 52 -1.63 9.13 14.20
N TRP A 53 -1.66 9.29 15.53
CA TRP A 53 -0.54 8.93 16.39
C TRP A 53 -0.26 7.43 16.38
N ASP A 54 -1.30 6.59 16.34
CA ASP A 54 -1.13 5.14 16.21
C ASP A 54 -0.40 4.76 14.92
N ALA A 55 -0.74 5.41 13.79
CA ALA A 55 -0.04 5.21 12.53
C ALA A 55 1.43 5.64 12.62
N TRP A 56 1.71 6.74 13.35
CA TRP A 56 3.08 7.22 13.54
C TRP A 56 3.91 6.29 14.44
N ILE A 57 3.33 5.80 15.54
CA ILE A 57 3.97 4.82 16.42
C ILE A 57 4.32 3.55 15.63
N ARG A 58 3.43 3.08 14.76
CA ARG A 58 3.70 1.96 13.85
C ARG A 58 4.83 2.26 12.87
N SER A 59 4.90 3.48 12.33
CA SER A 59 6.05 3.91 11.50
C SER A 59 7.37 3.87 12.27
N CYS A 60 7.33 4.10 13.59
CA CYS A 60 8.49 4.00 14.46
C CYS A 60 8.94 2.56 14.78
N GLU A 61 8.25 1.54 14.28
CA GLU A 61 8.75 0.15 14.28
C GLU A 61 9.83 -0.06 13.21
N LYS A 62 9.72 0.69 12.08
CA LYS A 62 10.68 0.72 10.97
C LYS A 62 10.90 2.15 10.49
N PRO A 63 11.52 2.99 11.33
CA PRO A 63 11.62 4.41 11.08
C PRO A 63 12.55 4.71 9.91
N LEU A 64 12.20 5.72 9.11
CA LEU A 64 13.13 6.35 8.19
C LEU A 64 14.22 7.09 8.98
N ALA A 65 15.46 7.08 8.52
CA ALA A 65 16.63 7.58 9.26
C ALA A 65 16.44 8.96 9.91
N PRO A 66 15.90 10.01 9.24
CA PRO A 66 15.70 11.31 9.85
C PRO A 66 14.71 11.33 11.03
N PHE A 67 13.81 10.34 11.12
CA PHE A 67 12.77 10.25 12.15
C PHE A 67 13.17 9.40 13.35
N ILE A 68 14.30 8.68 13.30
CA ILE A 68 14.72 7.75 14.38
C ILE A 68 14.76 8.47 15.74
N ALA A 69 15.39 9.66 15.78
CA ALA A 69 15.53 10.42 17.02
C ALA A 69 14.18 10.90 17.60
N LEU A 70 13.17 11.09 16.75
CA LEU A 70 11.86 11.58 17.16
C LEU A 70 10.94 10.47 17.70
N CYS A 71 11.23 9.20 17.41
CA CYS A 71 10.33 8.08 17.74
C CYS A 71 10.11 7.91 19.26
N ALA A 72 11.08 8.22 20.10
CA ALA A 72 10.89 8.20 21.55
C ALA A 72 9.92 9.29 22.03
N GLU A 73 9.98 10.47 21.42
CA GLU A 73 9.07 11.58 21.69
C GLU A 73 7.65 11.27 21.19
N VAL A 74 7.52 10.73 19.96
CA VAL A 74 6.24 10.30 19.38
C VAL A 74 5.53 9.30 20.30
N ARG A 75 6.24 8.30 20.84
CA ARG A 75 5.64 7.32 21.76
C ARG A 75 5.15 7.97 23.06
N ARG A 76 5.91 8.93 23.62
CA ARG A 76 5.47 9.64 24.84
C ARG A 76 4.25 10.50 24.61
N LEU A 77 4.10 11.06 23.40
CA LEU A 77 2.99 11.95 23.05
C LEU A 77 1.71 11.19 22.65
N SER A 78 1.71 9.85 22.70
CA SER A 78 0.52 9.06 22.39
C SER A 78 -0.66 9.29 23.32
N ILE A 79 -0.38 9.70 24.56
CA ILE A 79 -1.39 10.02 25.58
C ILE A 79 -1.61 11.53 25.76
N ALA A 80 -0.92 12.36 24.98
CA ALA A 80 -1.05 13.81 25.03
C ALA A 80 -2.29 14.28 24.24
N ASP A 81 -2.79 15.46 24.58
CA ASP A 81 -3.85 16.10 23.84
C ASP A 81 -3.39 16.62 22.46
N ALA A 82 -4.33 16.95 21.60
CA ALA A 82 -4.06 17.42 20.25
C ALA A 82 -3.28 18.75 20.20
N SER A 83 -3.37 19.59 21.26
CA SER A 83 -2.61 20.83 21.36
C SER A 83 -1.14 20.54 21.57
N ALA A 84 -0.81 19.71 22.57
CA ALA A 84 0.57 19.31 22.85
C ALA A 84 1.21 18.59 21.65
N GLN A 85 0.45 17.75 20.95
CA GLN A 85 0.90 17.10 19.74
C GLN A 85 1.20 18.11 18.62
N ARG A 86 0.33 19.13 18.43
CA ARG A 86 0.53 20.20 17.44
C ARG A 86 1.75 21.05 17.75
N ASP A 87 1.89 21.49 19.01
CA ASP A 87 3.02 22.31 19.45
C ASP A 87 4.35 21.58 19.24
N TRP A 88 4.38 20.29 19.56
CA TRP A 88 5.55 19.44 19.31
C TRP A 88 5.87 19.34 17.81
N MET A 89 4.86 19.11 16.96
CA MET A 89 5.07 19.05 15.51
C MET A 89 5.65 20.37 14.98
N GLN A 90 5.12 21.51 15.42
CA GLN A 90 5.61 22.83 15.02
C GLN A 90 7.05 23.10 15.50
N GLN A 91 7.42 22.57 16.65
CA GLN A 91 8.79 22.70 17.18
C GLN A 91 9.80 21.82 16.45
N ARG A 92 9.43 20.59 16.13
CA ARG A 92 10.33 19.54 15.63
C ARG A 92 10.37 19.41 14.11
N LEU A 93 9.32 19.84 13.42
CA LEU A 93 9.14 19.60 11.99
C LEU A 93 9.02 20.92 11.21
N GLN A 94 9.40 20.85 9.95
CA GLN A 94 9.20 21.88 8.94
C GLN A 94 8.27 21.33 7.85
N PRO A 95 7.16 22.02 7.51
CA PRO A 95 6.34 21.67 6.38
C PRO A 95 7.02 22.02 5.06
N TYR A 96 6.85 21.12 4.07
CA TYR A 96 7.26 21.36 2.69
C TYR A 96 6.10 20.99 1.76
N ARG A 97 5.64 21.93 0.94
CA ARG A 97 4.64 21.66 -0.07
C ARG A 97 5.25 20.76 -1.16
N VAL A 98 4.55 19.68 -1.47
CA VAL A 98 4.96 18.75 -2.54
C VAL A 98 4.46 19.29 -3.87
N GLU A 99 5.36 19.37 -4.84
CA GLU A 99 5.07 19.82 -6.21
C GLU A 99 5.67 18.87 -7.23
N SER A 100 5.13 18.84 -8.43
CA SER A 100 5.80 18.23 -9.58
C SER A 100 7.13 18.95 -9.87
N LEU A 101 7.99 18.34 -10.67
CA LEU A 101 9.24 18.99 -11.12
C LEU A 101 8.96 20.27 -11.93
N GLN A 102 7.77 20.41 -12.50
CA GLN A 102 7.31 21.59 -13.26
C GLN A 102 6.66 22.66 -12.36
N GLY A 103 6.44 22.36 -11.06
CA GLY A 103 5.88 23.31 -10.10
C GLY A 103 4.39 23.19 -9.85
N ASP A 104 3.73 22.15 -10.37
CA ASP A 104 2.32 21.94 -10.09
C ASP A 104 2.16 21.24 -8.71
N ALA A 105 1.39 21.89 -7.83
CA ALA A 105 1.06 21.38 -6.49
C ALA A 105 -0.28 20.62 -6.45
N GLN A 106 -1.01 20.59 -7.57
CA GLN A 106 -2.29 19.87 -7.66
C GLN A 106 -2.03 18.42 -8.10
N GLY A 107 -2.72 17.50 -7.46
CA GLY A 107 -2.62 16.09 -7.76
C GLY A 107 -3.93 15.34 -7.57
N LEU A 108 -3.84 14.04 -7.36
CA LEU A 108 -4.98 13.14 -7.31
C LEU A 108 -4.95 12.27 -6.04
N LEU A 109 -6.06 12.31 -5.29
CA LEU A 109 -6.39 11.37 -4.23
C LEU A 109 -7.38 10.32 -4.75
N THR A 110 -7.07 9.05 -4.52
CA THR A 110 -8.00 7.93 -4.64
C THR A 110 -8.05 7.15 -3.35
N GLY A 111 -8.91 6.14 -3.26
CA GLY A 111 -9.01 5.29 -2.07
C GLY A 111 -8.74 3.82 -2.38
N TYR A 112 -8.21 3.12 -1.40
CA TYR A 112 -8.09 1.67 -1.39
C TYR A 112 -8.49 1.09 -0.04
N PHE A 113 -8.70 -0.22 0.01
CA PHE A 113 -9.18 -0.91 1.19
C PHE A 113 -8.63 -2.34 1.27
N GLU A 114 -8.78 -2.98 2.41
CA GLU A 114 -8.51 -4.41 2.56
C GLU A 114 -9.81 -5.21 2.36
N PRO A 115 -9.96 -5.96 1.27
CA PRO A 115 -11.12 -6.83 1.07
C PRO A 115 -11.22 -7.89 2.18
N ALA A 116 -12.45 -8.19 2.60
CA ALA A 116 -12.76 -9.27 3.53
C ALA A 116 -13.90 -10.09 2.94
N VAL A 117 -13.63 -11.35 2.64
CA VAL A 117 -14.54 -12.26 1.93
C VAL A 117 -14.60 -13.61 2.60
N ASP A 118 -15.68 -14.36 2.38
CA ASP A 118 -15.78 -15.75 2.81
C ASP A 118 -15.09 -16.70 1.82
N GLY A 119 -14.59 -17.82 2.33
CA GLY A 119 -13.92 -18.83 1.51
C GLY A 119 -13.71 -20.16 2.19
N SER A 120 -13.04 -21.07 1.53
CA SER A 120 -12.67 -22.40 2.03
C SER A 120 -11.22 -22.73 1.68
N ARG A 121 -10.59 -23.63 2.46
CA ARG A 121 -9.25 -24.18 2.14
C ARG A 121 -9.28 -25.13 0.95
N THR A 122 -10.39 -25.81 0.76
CA THR A 122 -10.60 -26.78 -0.33
C THR A 122 -11.75 -26.33 -1.22
N PRO A 123 -11.78 -26.71 -2.49
CA PRO A 123 -12.91 -26.38 -3.34
C PRO A 123 -14.20 -27.04 -2.80
N THR A 124 -15.30 -26.28 -2.84
CA THR A 124 -16.64 -26.75 -2.49
C THR A 124 -17.61 -26.38 -3.61
N VAL A 125 -18.89 -26.72 -3.46
CA VAL A 125 -19.92 -26.29 -4.42
C VAL A 125 -20.04 -24.77 -4.47
N GLU A 126 -19.83 -24.07 -3.34
CA GLU A 126 -19.92 -22.63 -3.21
C GLU A 126 -18.57 -21.93 -3.53
N PHE A 127 -17.48 -22.45 -2.98
CA PHE A 127 -16.17 -21.83 -3.09
C PHE A 127 -15.34 -22.53 -4.17
N THR A 128 -15.40 -22.00 -5.39
CA THR A 128 -14.79 -22.62 -6.57
C THR A 128 -13.61 -21.86 -7.16
N VAL A 129 -13.46 -20.56 -6.82
CA VAL A 129 -12.47 -19.66 -7.45
C VAL A 129 -11.18 -19.65 -6.63
N PRO A 130 -10.06 -20.19 -7.17
CA PRO A 130 -8.81 -20.32 -6.42
C PRO A 130 -8.05 -19.00 -6.28
N LEU A 131 -7.42 -18.81 -5.12
CA LEU A 131 -6.40 -17.81 -4.85
C LEU A 131 -5.06 -18.53 -4.73
N TYR A 132 -4.08 -18.17 -5.57
CA TYR A 132 -2.85 -18.92 -5.74
C TYR A 132 -1.65 -18.33 -5.01
N GLN A 133 -0.76 -19.20 -4.52
CA GLN A 133 0.64 -18.89 -4.20
C GLN A 133 1.44 -18.70 -5.49
N VAL A 134 2.62 -18.09 -5.34
CA VAL A 134 3.59 -17.95 -6.44
C VAL A 134 3.94 -19.33 -7.01
N PRO A 135 3.72 -19.59 -8.31
CA PRO A 135 4.14 -20.84 -8.94
C PRO A 135 5.68 -20.88 -9.05
N ALA A 136 6.25 -22.08 -8.90
CA ALA A 136 7.71 -22.26 -8.96
C ALA A 136 8.34 -21.87 -10.31
N THR A 137 7.52 -21.76 -11.35
CA THR A 137 7.93 -21.39 -12.70
C THR A 137 7.81 -19.90 -13.02
N LEU A 138 7.35 -19.06 -12.08
CA LEU A 138 7.08 -17.63 -12.30
C LEU A 138 8.28 -16.88 -12.88
N GLY A 139 9.50 -17.15 -12.41
CA GLY A 139 10.72 -16.50 -12.88
C GLY A 139 11.28 -17.03 -14.21
N ARG A 140 10.78 -18.14 -14.73
CA ARG A 140 11.31 -18.81 -15.93
C ARG A 140 10.81 -18.22 -17.24
N ARG A 141 9.67 -17.51 -17.20
CA ARG A 141 9.03 -16.84 -18.36
C ARG A 141 8.58 -15.44 -17.91
N LYS A 142 8.88 -14.40 -18.71
CA LYS A 142 8.45 -13.01 -18.46
C LYS A 142 7.93 -12.38 -19.75
N PRO A 143 6.68 -11.87 -19.78
CA PRO A 143 5.65 -12.07 -18.75
C PRO A 143 5.23 -13.54 -18.64
N TRP A 144 4.73 -13.96 -17.45
CA TRP A 144 4.19 -15.29 -17.24
C TRP A 144 2.81 -15.40 -17.88
N PHE A 145 2.17 -16.55 -17.81
CA PHE A 145 0.87 -16.80 -18.44
C PHE A 145 -0.18 -15.75 -18.07
N THR A 146 -0.97 -15.32 -19.06
CA THR A 146 -2.17 -14.48 -18.84
C THR A 146 -3.23 -15.23 -18.04
N ARG A 147 -4.22 -14.52 -17.49
CA ARG A 147 -5.38 -15.16 -16.82
C ARG A 147 -6.06 -16.17 -17.72
N GLN A 148 -6.27 -15.85 -19.01
CA GLN A 148 -6.87 -16.77 -19.97
C GLN A 148 -6.01 -18.01 -20.17
N GLU A 149 -4.71 -17.87 -20.36
CA GLU A 149 -3.78 -18.99 -20.50
C GLU A 149 -3.74 -19.87 -19.25
N MET A 150 -3.86 -19.28 -18.05
CA MET A 150 -3.94 -20.03 -16.78
C MET A 150 -5.18 -20.95 -16.74
N ASP A 151 -6.28 -20.49 -17.31
CA ASP A 151 -7.54 -21.24 -17.33
C ASP A 151 -7.61 -22.27 -18.47
N THR A 152 -6.83 -22.09 -19.56
CA THR A 152 -7.00 -22.85 -20.79
C THR A 152 -5.80 -23.71 -21.20
N LEU A 153 -4.57 -23.36 -20.78
CA LEU A 153 -3.37 -24.09 -21.18
C LEU A 153 -2.98 -25.17 -20.16
N PRO A 154 -2.80 -26.41 -20.54
CA PRO A 154 -2.41 -27.51 -19.64
C PRO A 154 -1.08 -27.22 -18.89
N GLU A 155 -0.11 -26.57 -19.54
CA GLU A 155 1.17 -26.20 -18.94
C GLU A 155 0.98 -25.23 -17.77
N ALA A 156 0.14 -24.19 -17.94
CA ALA A 156 -0.14 -23.21 -16.90
C ALA A 156 -0.93 -23.85 -15.75
N GLN A 157 -1.92 -24.68 -16.06
CA GLN A 157 -2.71 -25.42 -15.07
C GLN A 157 -1.82 -26.37 -14.24
N SER A 158 -0.91 -27.10 -14.90
CA SER A 158 0.05 -27.97 -14.22
C SER A 158 0.96 -27.19 -13.26
N ALA A 159 1.40 -25.98 -13.65
CA ALA A 159 2.22 -25.13 -12.79
C ALA A 159 1.47 -24.60 -11.56
N LEU A 160 0.14 -24.53 -11.62
CA LEU A 160 -0.75 -24.06 -10.53
C LEU A 160 -1.30 -25.21 -9.68
N GLN A 161 -1.12 -26.45 -10.08
CA GLN A 161 -1.61 -27.60 -9.32
C GLN A 161 -1.06 -27.63 -7.90
N GLY A 162 -1.94 -27.74 -6.90
CA GLY A 162 -1.58 -27.71 -5.48
C GLY A 162 -1.10 -26.35 -4.95
N ARG A 163 -1.28 -25.26 -5.73
CA ARG A 163 -0.84 -23.89 -5.35
C ARG A 163 -1.97 -23.03 -4.82
N ALA A 164 -3.21 -23.49 -4.79
CA ALA A 164 -4.30 -22.74 -4.18
C ALA A 164 -4.12 -22.65 -2.66
N ILE A 165 -4.22 -21.41 -2.13
CA ILE A 165 -4.20 -21.11 -0.69
C ILE A 165 -5.61 -21.24 -0.10
N ALA A 166 -6.58 -20.73 -0.86
CA ALA A 166 -7.99 -20.70 -0.51
C ALA A 166 -8.82 -20.61 -1.78
N TYR A 167 -10.11 -20.84 -1.64
CA TYR A 167 -11.11 -20.69 -2.68
C TYR A 167 -12.19 -19.72 -2.20
N VAL A 168 -12.63 -18.82 -3.08
CA VAL A 168 -13.72 -17.86 -2.83
C VAL A 168 -14.89 -18.16 -3.77
N ALA A 169 -16.07 -17.62 -3.47
CA ALA A 169 -17.28 -17.89 -4.25
C ALA A 169 -17.32 -17.09 -5.56
N ASP A 170 -16.91 -15.82 -5.53
CA ASP A 170 -17.12 -14.87 -6.61
C ASP A 170 -15.80 -14.52 -7.31
N PRO A 171 -15.67 -14.69 -8.65
CA PRO A 171 -14.47 -14.30 -9.39
C PRO A 171 -14.20 -12.78 -9.35
N VAL A 172 -15.20 -11.94 -9.15
CA VAL A 172 -15.00 -10.50 -8.94
C VAL A 172 -14.28 -10.25 -7.62
N ASP A 173 -14.65 -10.94 -6.54
CA ASP A 173 -13.99 -10.81 -5.25
C ASP A 173 -12.53 -11.27 -5.31
N ALA A 174 -12.26 -12.38 -6.03
CA ALA A 174 -10.89 -12.82 -6.30
C ALA A 174 -10.09 -11.75 -7.07
N GLN A 175 -10.71 -11.10 -8.07
CA GLN A 175 -10.06 -10.03 -8.82
C GLN A 175 -9.85 -8.78 -7.96
N VAL A 176 -10.79 -8.42 -7.09
CA VAL A 176 -10.64 -7.30 -6.13
C VAL A 176 -9.47 -7.57 -5.18
N LEU A 177 -9.39 -8.76 -4.57
CA LEU A 177 -8.24 -9.17 -3.75
C LEU A 177 -6.91 -9.01 -4.50
N GLN A 178 -6.86 -9.41 -5.77
CA GLN A 178 -5.67 -9.28 -6.61
C GLN A 178 -5.32 -7.82 -6.92
N ILE A 179 -6.31 -6.96 -7.16
CA ILE A 179 -6.09 -5.53 -7.42
C ILE A 179 -5.59 -4.81 -6.16
N GLN A 180 -6.19 -5.12 -5.00
CA GLN A 180 -5.78 -4.56 -3.71
C GLN A 180 -4.43 -5.13 -3.22
N GLY A 181 -4.03 -6.30 -3.71
CA GLY A 181 -2.75 -6.96 -3.38
C GLY A 181 -2.70 -7.61 -2.00
N SER A 182 -3.72 -7.42 -1.18
CA SER A 182 -3.90 -8.03 0.14
C SER A 182 -5.37 -8.21 0.46
N GLY A 183 -5.68 -8.96 1.51
CA GLY A 183 -7.05 -9.12 1.98
C GLY A 183 -7.18 -10.18 3.05
N ARG A 184 -8.41 -10.37 3.52
CA ARG A 184 -8.78 -11.40 4.51
C ARG A 184 -9.79 -12.36 3.90
N VAL A 185 -9.57 -13.64 4.14
CA VAL A 185 -10.53 -14.69 3.81
C VAL A 185 -11.02 -15.31 5.11
N ARG A 186 -12.32 -15.24 5.38
CA ARG A 186 -12.94 -15.97 6.48
C ARG A 186 -13.15 -17.40 6.02
N LEU A 187 -12.29 -18.29 6.51
CA LEU A 187 -12.32 -19.71 6.16
C LEU A 187 -13.38 -20.41 6.98
N VAL A 188 -14.46 -20.80 6.31
CA VAL A 188 -15.56 -21.55 6.89
C VAL A 188 -15.20 -23.04 6.84
N GLN A 189 -15.30 -23.72 8.00
CA GLN A 189 -15.05 -25.15 8.16
C GLN A 189 -16.37 -25.95 8.06
N ALA A 190 -16.25 -27.25 7.86
CA ALA A 190 -17.41 -28.13 7.72
C ALA A 190 -18.28 -28.19 9.00
N ASP A 191 -17.70 -27.92 10.17
CA ASP A 191 -18.41 -27.86 11.46
C ASP A 191 -19.09 -26.50 11.73
N GLY A 192 -19.03 -25.57 10.77
CA GLY A 192 -19.57 -24.22 10.88
C GLY A 192 -18.66 -23.23 11.61
N SER A 193 -17.53 -23.65 12.17
CA SER A 193 -16.53 -22.75 12.72
C SER A 193 -15.83 -21.96 11.61
N ALA A 194 -15.28 -20.80 11.95
CA ALA A 194 -14.56 -19.98 10.98
C ALA A 194 -13.35 -19.29 11.61
N TYR A 195 -12.31 -19.09 10.83
CA TYR A 195 -11.13 -18.30 11.21
C TYR A 195 -10.66 -17.42 10.06
N TRP A 196 -9.93 -16.36 10.39
CA TRP A 196 -9.44 -15.45 9.38
C TRP A 196 -8.07 -15.88 8.87
N LEU A 197 -7.96 -16.02 7.55
CA LEU A 197 -6.71 -16.10 6.82
C LEU A 197 -6.38 -14.72 6.27
N ARG A 198 -5.20 -14.19 6.58
CA ARG A 198 -4.71 -12.95 5.99
C ARG A 198 -3.79 -13.24 4.83
N LEU A 199 -4.08 -12.63 3.69
CA LEU A 199 -3.31 -12.72 2.46
C LEU A 199 -2.46 -11.49 2.26
N GLY A 200 -1.19 -11.67 1.93
CA GLY A 200 -0.27 -10.61 1.52
C GLY A 200 0.24 -10.84 0.11
N TYR A 201 0.56 -9.76 -0.57
CA TYR A 201 1.18 -9.78 -1.90
C TYR A 201 2.46 -10.62 -1.92
N ALA A 202 2.62 -11.46 -2.95
CA ALA A 202 3.80 -12.28 -3.14
C ALA A 202 4.43 -12.16 -4.56
N GLY A 203 3.67 -11.66 -5.53
CA GLY A 203 4.16 -11.45 -6.89
C GLY A 203 3.03 -11.31 -7.91
N THR A 204 3.39 -11.05 -9.16
CA THR A 204 2.45 -11.00 -10.29
C THR A 204 2.98 -11.82 -11.46
N ASN A 205 2.09 -12.09 -12.42
CA ASN A 205 2.46 -12.67 -13.71
C ASN A 205 3.11 -11.69 -14.70
N ASP A 206 3.46 -10.47 -14.27
CA ASP A 206 4.04 -9.39 -15.05
C ASP A 206 3.24 -8.96 -16.30
N GLN A 207 1.95 -9.35 -16.36
CA GLN A 207 1.03 -8.89 -17.39
C GLN A 207 0.52 -7.46 -17.09
N PRO A 208 0.16 -6.67 -18.12
CA PRO A 208 -0.42 -5.35 -17.92
C PRO A 208 -1.81 -5.46 -17.27
N TYR A 209 -2.13 -4.50 -16.42
CA TYR A 209 -3.48 -4.37 -15.86
C TYR A 209 -4.44 -3.80 -16.89
N ARG A 210 -5.62 -4.43 -17.02
CA ARG A 210 -6.76 -3.91 -17.78
C ARG A 210 -8.02 -3.95 -16.93
N SER A 211 -8.71 -2.82 -16.83
CA SER A 211 -9.93 -2.73 -16.02
C SER A 211 -11.11 -3.37 -16.73
N ALA A 212 -11.69 -4.41 -16.14
CA ALA A 212 -12.93 -5.03 -16.61
C ALA A 212 -14.11 -4.02 -16.61
N GLY A 213 -14.20 -3.20 -15.55
CA GLY A 213 -15.23 -2.15 -15.47
C GLY A 213 -15.09 -1.10 -16.57
N ARG A 214 -13.86 -0.64 -16.85
CA ARG A 214 -13.61 0.30 -17.96
C ARG A 214 -13.98 -0.31 -19.30
N TRP A 215 -13.63 -1.59 -19.52
CA TRP A 215 -14.01 -2.30 -20.73
C TRP A 215 -15.53 -2.37 -20.90
N LEU A 216 -16.29 -2.68 -19.84
CA LEU A 216 -17.75 -2.71 -19.88
C LEU A 216 -18.35 -1.32 -20.25
N LEU A 217 -17.80 -0.23 -19.69
CA LEU A 217 -18.19 1.14 -20.04
C LEU A 217 -17.91 1.46 -21.50
N ASP A 218 -16.71 1.15 -21.99
CA ASP A 218 -16.27 1.42 -23.36
C ASP A 218 -17.11 0.63 -24.39
N GLN A 219 -17.64 -0.53 -24.00
CA GLN A 219 -18.58 -1.33 -24.82
C GLN A 219 -20.05 -0.86 -24.67
N GLY A 220 -20.32 0.13 -23.83
CA GLY A 220 -21.69 0.59 -23.56
C GLY A 220 -22.59 -0.45 -22.85
N LEU A 221 -21.99 -1.44 -22.19
CA LEU A 221 -22.70 -2.57 -21.56
C LEU A 221 -23.21 -2.25 -20.17
N VAL A 222 -22.60 -1.28 -19.49
CA VAL A 222 -23.02 -0.79 -18.17
C VAL A 222 -22.92 0.73 -18.10
N ARG A 223 -23.67 1.32 -17.18
CA ARG A 223 -23.53 2.74 -16.79
C ARG A 223 -22.81 2.89 -15.46
N ASP A 224 -22.85 1.84 -14.63
CA ASP A 224 -22.16 1.74 -13.36
C ASP A 224 -21.09 0.64 -13.45
N ALA A 225 -19.82 1.03 -13.39
CA ALA A 225 -18.67 0.14 -13.38
C ALA A 225 -18.09 -0.04 -11.96
N SER A 226 -18.86 0.26 -10.92
CA SER A 226 -18.54 -0.17 -9.55
C SER A 226 -18.48 -1.69 -9.45
N TRP A 227 -17.82 -2.22 -8.42
CA TRP A 227 -17.76 -3.67 -8.21
C TRP A 227 -19.16 -4.29 -8.10
N ALA A 228 -20.10 -3.60 -7.46
CA ALA A 228 -21.50 -4.02 -7.40
C ALA A 228 -22.14 -4.06 -8.80
N GLY A 229 -21.94 -3.02 -9.63
CA GLY A 229 -22.44 -2.96 -10.99
C GLY A 229 -21.86 -4.07 -11.88
N ILE A 230 -20.57 -4.39 -11.73
CA ILE A 230 -19.91 -5.49 -12.45
C ILE A 230 -20.53 -6.84 -12.03
N LYS A 231 -20.74 -7.07 -10.72
CA LYS A 231 -21.39 -8.31 -10.23
C LYS A 231 -22.81 -8.46 -10.76
N VAL A 232 -23.61 -7.40 -10.74
CA VAL A 232 -24.96 -7.39 -11.32
C VAL A 232 -24.92 -7.74 -12.82
N TRP A 233 -24.01 -7.12 -13.58
CA TRP A 233 -23.87 -7.44 -15.00
C TRP A 233 -23.48 -8.91 -15.24
N MET A 234 -22.56 -9.45 -14.44
CA MET A 234 -22.15 -10.86 -14.55
C MET A 234 -23.30 -11.81 -14.23
N GLN A 235 -24.11 -11.53 -13.21
CA GLN A 235 -25.31 -12.33 -12.88
C GLN A 235 -26.31 -12.35 -14.04
N GLN A 236 -26.46 -11.23 -14.75
CA GLN A 236 -27.34 -11.13 -15.91
C GLN A 236 -26.74 -11.74 -17.20
N ASN A 237 -25.42 -11.98 -17.22
CA ASN A 237 -24.70 -12.50 -18.39
C ASN A 237 -23.79 -13.69 -18.04
N PRO A 238 -24.32 -14.80 -17.51
CA PRO A 238 -23.52 -15.91 -16.98
C PRO A 238 -22.58 -16.52 -18.02
N GLN A 239 -22.99 -16.60 -19.29
CA GLN A 239 -22.16 -17.13 -20.38
C GLN A 239 -21.01 -16.21 -20.80
N ARG A 240 -20.99 -14.95 -20.34
CA ARG A 240 -19.93 -13.96 -20.65
C ARG A 240 -19.01 -13.69 -19.47
N GLN A 241 -19.25 -14.27 -18.30
CA GLN A 241 -18.46 -14.04 -17.07
C GLN A 241 -16.98 -14.33 -17.29
N GLN A 242 -16.66 -15.50 -17.84
CA GLN A 242 -15.29 -15.93 -18.10
C GLN A 242 -14.56 -14.95 -19.04
N ALA A 243 -15.22 -14.56 -20.14
CA ALA A 243 -14.66 -13.63 -21.10
C ALA A 243 -14.39 -12.25 -20.46
N LEU A 244 -15.26 -11.79 -19.56
CA LEU A 244 -15.04 -10.55 -18.79
C LEU A 244 -13.82 -10.66 -17.87
N MET A 245 -13.66 -11.78 -17.17
CA MET A 245 -12.51 -11.99 -16.30
C MET A 245 -11.20 -11.98 -17.09
N TRP A 246 -11.18 -12.51 -18.31
CA TRP A 246 -10.00 -12.52 -19.19
C TRP A 246 -9.62 -11.17 -19.78
N VAL A 247 -10.50 -10.16 -19.72
CA VAL A 247 -10.15 -8.77 -20.09
C VAL A 247 -8.93 -8.27 -19.30
N ASN A 248 -8.84 -8.66 -18.01
CA ASN A 248 -7.67 -8.38 -17.20
C ASN A 248 -6.69 -9.57 -17.23
N PRO A 249 -5.61 -9.52 -18.05
CA PRO A 249 -4.65 -10.61 -18.13
C PRO A 249 -3.78 -10.74 -16.88
N ARG A 250 -3.73 -9.68 -16.04
CA ARG A 250 -2.89 -9.63 -14.82
C ARG A 250 -3.49 -10.51 -13.73
N VAL A 251 -2.61 -11.27 -13.07
CA VAL A 251 -2.90 -12.05 -11.88
C VAL A 251 -1.89 -11.71 -10.80
N VAL A 252 -2.37 -11.56 -9.56
CA VAL A 252 -1.56 -11.41 -8.36
C VAL A 252 -1.56 -12.73 -7.61
N PHE A 253 -0.38 -13.13 -7.16
CA PHE A 253 -0.14 -14.29 -6.31
C PHE A 253 0.01 -13.84 -4.86
N PHE A 254 -0.42 -14.68 -3.93
CA PHE A 254 -0.45 -14.36 -2.51
C PHE A 254 0.47 -15.24 -1.69
N ARG A 255 0.74 -14.81 -0.47
CA ARG A 255 1.28 -15.62 0.62
C ARG A 255 0.38 -15.50 1.84
N GLU A 256 0.34 -16.53 2.64
CA GLU A 256 -0.26 -16.45 3.97
C GLU A 256 0.61 -15.61 4.88
N LEU A 257 -0.01 -14.74 5.65
CA LEU A 257 0.65 -14.02 6.73
C LEU A 257 0.40 -14.77 8.04
N SER A 258 1.46 -14.90 8.88
CA SER A 258 1.35 -15.60 10.16
C SER A 258 0.31 -14.95 11.08
N ALA A 259 -0.29 -15.77 11.97
CA ALA A 259 -1.27 -15.31 12.96
C ALA A 259 -0.71 -14.21 13.90
N GLU A 260 0.60 -14.25 14.19
CA GLU A 260 1.31 -13.24 14.98
C GLU A 260 1.39 -11.86 14.27
N ALA A 261 1.34 -11.86 12.93
CA ALA A 261 1.20 -10.64 12.13
C ALA A 261 -0.25 -10.16 12.03
N SER A 262 -1.17 -10.85 12.69
CA SER A 262 -2.63 -10.73 12.52
C SER A 262 -3.29 -10.21 13.79
N ASP A 263 -2.88 -9.01 14.28
CA ASP A 263 -3.78 -8.25 15.16
C ASP A 263 -5.11 -8.08 14.41
N PRO A 264 -6.25 -8.59 14.93
CA PRO A 264 -7.54 -8.47 14.25
C PRO A 264 -7.95 -7.03 13.94
N GLY A 265 -7.49 -6.08 14.76
CA GLY A 265 -7.73 -4.64 14.60
C GLY A 265 -6.76 -3.92 13.66
N ALA A 266 -5.60 -4.52 13.37
CA ALA A 266 -4.62 -3.90 12.49
C ALA A 266 -4.98 -4.08 11.02
N GLY A 267 -4.70 -3.08 10.19
CA GLY A 267 -4.76 -3.18 8.72
C GLY A 267 -3.71 -4.12 8.13
N PRO A 268 -3.69 -4.28 6.81
CA PRO A 268 -2.65 -5.04 6.12
C PRO A 268 -1.28 -4.39 6.30
N ARG A 269 -0.20 -5.16 6.09
CA ARG A 269 1.15 -4.58 6.08
C ARG A 269 1.39 -3.83 4.77
N GLY A 270 1.67 -2.54 4.88
CA GLY A 270 2.08 -1.71 3.76
C GLY A 270 3.53 -1.95 3.32
N ALA A 271 3.98 -1.26 2.27
CA ALA A 271 5.33 -1.38 1.71
C ALA A 271 6.44 -0.94 2.69
N GLN A 272 6.15 -0.06 3.64
CA GLN A 272 7.06 0.23 4.77
C GLN A 272 7.31 -1.00 5.63
N GLY A 273 6.43 -2.01 5.58
CA GLY A 273 6.48 -3.23 6.39
C GLY A 273 5.87 -3.08 7.78
N VAL A 274 5.03 -2.08 7.98
CA VAL A 274 4.23 -1.85 9.20
C VAL A 274 2.74 -2.02 8.89
N PRO A 275 1.89 -2.31 9.90
CA PRO A 275 0.44 -2.36 9.70
C PRO A 275 -0.12 -0.99 9.34
N LEU A 276 -1.03 -0.94 8.37
CA LEU A 276 -1.74 0.27 7.98
C LEU A 276 -2.83 0.62 9.00
N THR A 277 -3.10 1.90 9.14
CA THR A 277 -4.16 2.45 9.99
C THR A 277 -5.23 3.08 9.11
N ALA A 278 -6.48 2.60 9.24
CA ALA A 278 -7.61 3.12 8.48
C ALA A 278 -7.74 4.64 8.66
N GLY A 279 -7.90 5.38 7.57
CA GLY A 279 -8.03 6.83 7.61
C GLY A 279 -6.76 7.61 7.97
N ARG A 280 -5.60 6.93 8.18
CA ARG A 280 -4.34 7.57 8.61
C ARG A 280 -3.11 7.07 7.86
N SER A 281 -3.25 6.08 6.98
CA SER A 281 -2.18 5.59 6.10
C SER A 281 -2.47 5.94 4.65
N ILE A 282 -1.43 6.26 3.90
CA ILE A 282 -1.50 6.49 2.45
C ILE A 282 -0.45 5.69 1.70
N ALA A 283 -0.80 5.25 0.50
CA ALA A 283 0.15 4.79 -0.50
C ALA A 283 0.60 5.98 -1.35
N VAL A 284 1.90 6.05 -1.62
CA VAL A 284 2.56 7.14 -2.37
C VAL A 284 3.56 6.57 -3.37
N ASP A 285 4.06 7.43 -4.25
CA ASP A 285 5.26 7.15 -5.05
C ASP A 285 6.51 7.35 -4.18
N PRO A 286 7.30 6.30 -3.88
CA PRO A 286 8.46 6.42 -3.00
C PRO A 286 9.58 7.31 -3.58
N GLY A 287 9.57 7.57 -4.89
CA GLY A 287 10.46 8.56 -5.52
C GLY A 287 10.01 10.01 -5.27
N SER A 288 8.79 10.23 -4.78
CA SER A 288 8.28 11.53 -4.37
C SER A 288 8.32 11.70 -2.85
N ILE A 289 7.81 10.73 -2.09
CA ILE A 289 7.72 10.76 -0.64
C ILE A 289 8.19 9.41 -0.08
N PRO A 290 9.25 9.36 0.73
CA PRO A 290 9.74 8.10 1.28
C PRO A 290 8.80 7.56 2.36
N TYR A 291 8.81 6.22 2.53
CA TYR A 291 7.98 5.58 3.55
C TYR A 291 8.37 6.01 4.97
N GLY A 292 7.38 6.08 5.85
CA GLY A 292 7.53 6.52 7.23
C GLY A 292 7.41 8.03 7.41
N THR A 293 7.19 8.78 6.33
CA THR A 293 7.06 10.24 6.36
C THR A 293 5.65 10.65 6.79
N PRO A 294 5.48 11.51 7.80
CA PRO A 294 4.21 12.17 8.08
C PRO A 294 3.91 13.22 7.01
N VAL A 295 2.68 13.23 6.55
CA VAL A 295 2.18 14.09 5.46
C VAL A 295 0.90 14.76 5.91
N TRP A 296 0.82 16.07 5.76
CA TRP A 296 -0.44 16.78 5.79
C TRP A 296 -1.11 16.65 4.44
N LEU A 297 -2.33 16.11 4.42
CA LEU A 297 -3.14 15.89 3.23
C LEU A 297 -4.30 16.88 3.25
N SER A 298 -4.49 17.62 2.14
CA SER A 298 -5.69 18.42 1.89
C SER A 298 -6.30 18.02 0.56
N SER A 299 -7.55 17.58 0.62
CA SER A 299 -8.30 17.13 -0.54
C SER A 299 -9.74 17.64 -0.46
N GLN A 300 -10.28 18.09 -1.56
CA GLN A 300 -11.64 18.60 -1.68
C GLN A 300 -12.35 17.93 -2.85
N GLY A 301 -13.61 17.58 -2.66
CA GLY A 301 -14.39 16.95 -3.71
C GLY A 301 -15.74 16.39 -3.25
N PRO A 302 -16.39 15.59 -4.09
CA PRO A 302 -17.75 15.10 -3.85
C PRO A 302 -17.91 14.27 -2.57
N GLN A 303 -16.82 13.68 -2.07
CA GLN A 303 -16.83 12.88 -0.82
C GLN A 303 -16.53 13.74 0.42
N GLY A 304 -16.59 15.06 0.30
CA GLY A 304 -16.27 16.02 1.36
C GLY A 304 -14.80 16.42 1.36
N ASN A 305 -14.45 17.19 2.39
CA ASN A 305 -13.09 17.67 2.61
C ASN A 305 -12.33 16.71 3.52
N LEU A 306 -11.14 16.33 3.09
CA LEU A 306 -10.17 15.58 3.90
C LEU A 306 -8.98 16.49 4.18
N GLN A 307 -8.82 16.89 5.43
CA GLN A 307 -7.70 17.71 5.92
C GLN A 307 -7.12 17.00 7.13
N LYS A 308 -6.12 16.15 6.89
CA LYS A 308 -5.67 15.18 7.88
C LYS A 308 -4.17 14.96 7.87
N LEU A 309 -3.63 14.70 9.05
CA LEU A 309 -2.31 14.10 9.21
C LEU A 309 -2.39 12.61 8.85
N VAL A 310 -1.57 12.18 7.91
CA VAL A 310 -1.47 10.80 7.45
C VAL A 310 -0.01 10.36 7.36
N LEU A 311 0.25 9.07 7.33
CA LEU A 311 1.59 8.50 7.21
C LEU A 311 1.77 7.84 5.83
N ALA A 312 2.86 8.13 5.14
CA ALA A 312 3.25 7.46 3.90
C ALA A 312 3.80 6.07 4.24
N GLN A 313 2.97 5.04 4.23
CA GLN A 313 3.32 3.69 4.70
C GLN A 313 3.20 2.62 3.62
N ASP A 314 2.68 2.98 2.45
CA ASP A 314 2.42 2.03 1.39
C ASP A 314 2.73 2.58 0.00
N THR A 315 2.62 1.72 -1.01
CA THR A 315 2.71 2.05 -2.42
C THR A 315 1.83 1.13 -3.25
N GLY A 316 1.61 1.49 -4.50
CA GLY A 316 0.92 0.66 -5.48
C GLY A 316 1.45 0.92 -6.88
N HIS A 317 1.36 -0.06 -7.77
CA HIS A 317 1.86 0.06 -9.15
C HIS A 317 1.26 1.27 -9.91
N ALA A 318 -0.01 1.60 -9.61
CA ALA A 318 -0.72 2.74 -10.20
C ALA A 318 -0.50 4.06 -9.43
N ILE A 319 0.23 4.03 -8.31
CA ILE A 319 0.47 5.19 -7.46
C ILE A 319 1.83 5.76 -7.84
N ALA A 320 1.85 6.48 -8.96
CA ALA A 320 3.06 7.09 -9.50
C ALA A 320 2.86 8.58 -9.73
N GLY A 321 3.90 9.37 -9.46
CA GLY A 321 3.92 10.82 -9.65
C GLY A 321 4.10 11.63 -8.36
N ALA A 322 4.31 12.94 -8.54
CA ALA A 322 4.70 13.84 -7.47
C ALA A 322 3.62 14.00 -6.38
N VAL A 323 2.42 14.40 -6.79
CA VAL A 323 1.30 14.69 -5.89
C VAL A 323 0.23 13.63 -6.11
N ARG A 324 0.54 12.37 -5.76
CA ARG A 324 -0.33 11.22 -5.91
C ARG A 324 -0.39 10.45 -4.60
N ALA A 325 -1.59 10.27 -4.09
CA ALA A 325 -1.81 9.44 -2.92
C ALA A 325 -3.03 8.54 -3.10
N ASP A 326 -2.96 7.34 -2.51
CA ASP A 326 -4.08 6.43 -2.35
C ASP A 326 -4.37 6.27 -0.85
N TYR A 327 -5.58 6.57 -0.44
CA TYR A 327 -5.97 6.68 0.96
C TYR A 327 -6.50 5.35 1.47
N PHE A 328 -5.89 4.79 2.51
CA PHE A 328 -6.36 3.55 3.11
C PHE A 328 -7.63 3.80 3.92
N VAL A 329 -8.78 3.42 3.36
CA VAL A 329 -10.09 3.68 3.98
C VAL A 329 -10.36 2.71 5.14
N GLY A 330 -9.90 1.46 5.02
CA GLY A 330 -10.14 0.43 6.04
C GLY A 330 -10.33 -0.96 5.46
N THR A 331 -11.10 -1.80 6.16
CA THR A 331 -11.32 -3.22 5.80
C THR A 331 -12.81 -3.48 5.56
N GLY A 332 -13.12 -4.37 4.61
CA GLY A 332 -14.46 -4.88 4.34
C GLY A 332 -15.24 -4.05 3.30
N SER A 333 -16.49 -4.45 3.05
CA SER A 333 -17.31 -3.93 1.95
C SER A 333 -17.61 -2.44 2.05
N ALA A 334 -17.97 -1.94 3.24
CA ALA A 334 -18.26 -0.52 3.45
C ALA A 334 -17.02 0.37 3.14
N ALA A 335 -15.81 -0.11 3.53
CA ALA A 335 -14.56 0.55 3.17
C ALA A 335 -14.32 0.49 1.66
N GLY A 336 -14.68 -0.61 1.01
CA GLY A 336 -14.61 -0.78 -0.45
C GLY A 336 -15.50 0.21 -1.20
N ASP A 337 -16.73 0.38 -0.75
CA ASP A 337 -17.67 1.35 -1.32
C ASP A 337 -17.18 2.80 -1.17
N ALA A 338 -16.65 3.14 0.00
CA ALA A 338 -16.08 4.47 0.24
C ALA A 338 -14.82 4.70 -0.60
N ALA A 339 -13.91 3.72 -0.65
CA ALA A 339 -12.70 3.77 -1.47
C ALA A 339 -13.01 3.93 -2.96
N GLY A 340 -14.00 3.18 -3.47
CA GLY A 340 -14.42 3.23 -4.86
C GLY A 340 -14.97 4.60 -5.31
N ARG A 341 -15.52 5.37 -4.38
CA ARG A 341 -16.02 6.74 -4.65
C ARG A 341 -14.97 7.83 -4.47
N LEU A 342 -13.83 7.53 -3.82
CA LEU A 342 -12.80 8.53 -3.53
C LEU A 342 -11.92 8.78 -4.75
N ARG A 343 -12.22 9.87 -5.45
CA ARG A 343 -11.44 10.39 -6.56
C ARG A 343 -11.57 11.92 -6.62
N GLN A 344 -10.61 12.63 -6.04
CA GLN A 344 -10.70 14.08 -5.90
C GLN A 344 -9.34 14.77 -5.92
N ALA A 345 -9.35 16.10 -6.04
CA ALA A 345 -8.14 16.91 -6.05
C ALA A 345 -7.36 16.76 -4.76
N LEU A 346 -6.03 16.87 -4.84
CA LEU A 346 -5.10 16.64 -3.73
C LEU A 346 -4.02 17.71 -3.68
N GLN A 347 -3.74 18.19 -2.49
CA GLN A 347 -2.49 18.86 -2.13
C GLN A 347 -1.85 18.16 -0.94
N MET A 348 -0.51 18.15 -0.89
CA MET A 348 0.23 17.47 0.18
C MET A 348 1.39 18.34 0.69
N TRP A 349 1.64 18.25 1.98
CA TRP A 349 2.82 18.82 2.64
C TRP A 349 3.54 17.71 3.40
N VAL A 350 4.79 17.48 3.06
CA VAL A 350 5.68 16.64 3.84
C VAL A 350 6.07 17.39 5.10
N LEU A 351 6.02 16.71 6.24
CA LEU A 351 6.46 17.25 7.53
C LEU A 351 7.81 16.62 7.87
N TRP A 352 8.89 17.37 7.63
CA TRP A 352 10.27 16.85 7.74
C TRP A 352 10.96 17.36 9.00
N PRO A 353 11.82 16.58 9.66
CA PRO A 353 12.59 17.04 10.81
C PRO A 353 13.42 18.29 10.49
N LYS A 354 13.45 19.23 11.47
CA LYS A 354 14.27 20.46 11.41
C LYS A 354 15.75 20.15 11.58
#